data_a0437d4d345b5a9bcc08d6f54cab81e3
#
_entry.id   a0437d4d345b5a9bcc08d6f54cab81e3
#
_cell.length_a   1.000
_cell.length_b   1.000
_cell.length_c   1.000
_cell.angle_alpha   90.00
_cell.angle_beta   90.00
_cell.angle_gamma   90.00
#
_symmetry.space_group_name_H-M   'P 1'
#
loop_
_entity.id
_entity.type
_entity.pdbx_description
1 polymer ?
#
loop_
_entity_poly.entity_id
_entity_poly.type
_entity_poly.pdbx_seq_one_letter_code
_entity_poly.pdbx_strand_id
1 'polypeptide(L)'
;NMDNLAEGIDFAHAHGKKIFVASNIMPHNSKLKTYLKDMRPVVEMGPDALIMSDPGLIMMVKDEFPDMPIHLSVQANTMNWASVKFWQRAGIERVILSRELSLDEVAEIRQQCPDMELEVFVHGSLCIAYSGRCLLSGYINKRDPNQGTCTNSCRWKYDAHEAKEGDNGDLIPVARDSSADAVEQFEPTTDLGLGDPTDKVYLLQEETRPGEYMPAYEDEHGTYIMNSKDLRAIQHVHRLAEMGVDSLKIEGRTKSHYYAARTA
;
A
#
# COMPACT_ATOMS: atom_id res chain seq x y z
N ASN A 1 8.71 18.64 -6.56
CA ASN A 1 9.05 19.70 -7.48
C ASN A 1 9.42 19.08 -8.82
N MET A 2 9.03 19.71 -9.95
CA MET A 2 9.27 19.21 -11.30
C MET A 2 10.76 19.15 -11.63
N ASP A 3 11.54 20.15 -11.18
CA ASP A 3 13.00 20.18 -11.42
C ASP A 3 13.71 18.99 -10.79
N ASN A 4 13.35 18.62 -9.55
CA ASN A 4 13.91 17.43 -8.89
C ASN A 4 13.52 16.13 -9.61
N LEU A 5 12.34 16.11 -10.26
CA LEU A 5 11.91 14.94 -11.04
C LEU A 5 12.76 14.82 -12.31
N ALA A 6 12.96 15.92 -13.03
CA ALA A 6 13.82 15.95 -14.22
C ALA A 6 15.25 15.53 -13.87
N GLU A 7 15.83 16.13 -12.82
CA GLU A 7 17.17 15.77 -12.34
C GLU A 7 17.26 14.27 -11.97
N GLY A 8 16.22 13.72 -11.32
CA GLY A 8 16.17 12.30 -10.98
C GLY A 8 16.12 11.37 -12.19
N ILE A 9 15.38 11.75 -13.22
CA ILE A 9 15.30 11.00 -14.50
C ILE A 9 16.66 11.02 -15.19
N ASP A 10 17.25 12.20 -15.35
CA ASP A 10 18.57 12.36 -15.96
C ASP A 10 19.65 11.59 -15.21
N PHE A 11 19.64 11.65 -13.88
CA PHE A 11 20.57 10.91 -13.03
C PHE A 11 20.44 9.39 -13.22
N ALA A 12 19.21 8.87 -13.21
CA ALA A 12 18.97 7.44 -13.40
C ALA A 12 19.48 6.98 -14.78
N HIS A 13 19.13 7.71 -15.83
CA HIS A 13 19.54 7.39 -17.20
C HIS A 13 21.06 7.48 -17.40
N ALA A 14 21.73 8.50 -16.82
CA ALA A 14 23.19 8.63 -16.83
C ALA A 14 23.90 7.42 -16.20
N HIS A 15 23.23 6.69 -15.30
CA HIS A 15 23.73 5.47 -14.68
C HIS A 15 23.20 4.18 -15.33
N GLY A 16 22.56 4.27 -16.49
CA GLY A 16 21.96 3.13 -17.20
C GLY A 16 20.83 2.44 -16.43
N LYS A 17 20.12 3.20 -15.60
CA LYS A 17 18.97 2.69 -14.82
C LYS A 17 17.67 3.22 -15.38
N LYS A 18 16.59 2.45 -15.21
CA LYS A 18 15.24 2.87 -15.55
C LYS A 18 14.59 3.59 -14.37
N ILE A 19 13.72 4.54 -14.66
CA ILE A 19 12.92 5.25 -13.67
C ILE A 19 11.45 5.28 -14.07
N PHE A 20 10.58 4.91 -13.16
CA PHE A 20 9.13 4.87 -13.38
C PHE A 20 8.45 5.89 -12.50
N VAL A 21 7.59 6.71 -13.08
CA VAL A 21 6.90 7.77 -12.34
C VAL A 21 5.51 7.30 -11.90
N ALA A 22 5.26 7.36 -10.59
CA ALA A 22 3.97 6.97 -10.04
C ALA A 22 2.94 8.09 -10.19
N SER A 23 1.87 7.81 -10.94
CA SER A 23 0.65 8.62 -11.08
C SER A 23 -0.57 7.75 -10.79
N ASN A 24 -0.55 7.07 -9.65
CA ASN A 24 -1.51 6.05 -9.26
C ASN A 24 -2.63 6.58 -8.36
N ILE A 25 -3.06 7.80 -8.57
CA ILE A 25 -4.20 8.42 -7.86
C ILE A 25 -5.53 7.85 -8.34
N MET A 26 -6.56 7.94 -7.50
CA MET A 26 -7.98 7.72 -7.86
C MET A 26 -8.67 9.08 -8.01
N PRO A 27 -8.79 9.63 -9.23
CA PRO A 27 -9.20 11.00 -9.43
C PRO A 27 -10.72 11.18 -9.31
N HIS A 28 -11.13 12.34 -8.81
CA HIS A 28 -12.47 12.84 -9.01
C HIS A 28 -12.56 13.59 -10.35
N ASN A 29 -13.78 13.81 -10.88
CA ASN A 29 -14.02 14.47 -12.15
C ASN A 29 -13.35 15.85 -12.29
N SER A 30 -13.16 16.57 -11.19
CA SER A 30 -12.46 17.86 -11.20
C SER A 30 -11.00 17.74 -11.66
N LYS A 31 -10.33 16.63 -11.27
CA LYS A 31 -8.92 16.39 -11.64
C LYS A 31 -8.77 16.00 -13.11
N LEU A 32 -9.75 15.33 -13.71
CA LEU A 32 -9.70 14.93 -15.12
C LEU A 32 -9.50 16.14 -16.05
N LYS A 33 -10.05 17.30 -15.69
CA LYS A 33 -9.97 18.53 -16.52
C LYS A 33 -8.55 19.05 -16.71
N THR A 34 -7.64 18.77 -15.78
CA THR A 34 -6.27 19.28 -15.81
C THR A 34 -5.23 18.19 -15.95
N TYR A 35 -5.63 16.94 -15.81
CA TYR A 35 -4.72 15.82 -15.65
C TYR A 35 -3.70 15.68 -16.79
N LEU A 36 -4.16 15.66 -18.04
CA LEU A 36 -3.26 15.55 -19.20
C LEU A 36 -2.32 16.75 -19.33
N LYS A 37 -2.82 17.96 -19.04
CA LYS A 37 -1.99 19.15 -19.00
C LYS A 37 -0.88 19.06 -17.96
N ASP A 38 -1.21 18.51 -16.77
CA ASP A 38 -0.25 18.37 -15.66
C ASP A 38 0.75 17.21 -15.96
N MET A 39 0.32 16.18 -16.70
CA MET A 39 1.17 15.03 -17.05
C MET A 39 2.07 15.27 -18.26
N ARG A 40 1.69 16.13 -19.17
CA ARG A 40 2.50 16.41 -20.38
C ARG A 40 3.97 16.71 -20.06
N PRO A 41 4.32 17.65 -19.19
CA PRO A 41 5.72 17.91 -18.86
C PRO A 41 6.41 16.70 -18.22
N VAL A 42 5.68 15.85 -17.49
CA VAL A 42 6.24 14.61 -16.92
C VAL A 42 6.60 13.61 -18.03
N VAL A 43 5.72 13.43 -19.01
CA VAL A 43 5.96 12.56 -20.17
C VAL A 43 7.13 13.10 -21.01
N GLU A 44 7.19 14.42 -21.22
CA GLU A 44 8.26 15.09 -21.96
C GLU A 44 9.65 14.96 -21.31
N MET A 45 9.72 14.74 -19.99
CA MET A 45 10.97 14.41 -19.28
C MET A 45 11.48 12.99 -19.61
N GLY A 46 10.67 12.14 -20.25
CA GLY A 46 11.05 10.83 -20.74
C GLY A 46 11.28 9.77 -19.65
N PRO A 47 10.40 9.61 -18.63
CA PRO A 47 10.49 8.45 -17.76
C PRO A 47 10.27 7.17 -18.58
N ASP A 48 10.83 6.03 -18.11
CA ASP A 48 10.69 4.75 -18.81
C ASP A 48 9.29 4.16 -18.75
N ALA A 49 8.46 4.55 -17.78
CA ALA A 49 7.04 4.23 -17.70
C ALA A 49 6.31 5.10 -16.68
N LEU A 50 4.97 5.11 -16.78
CA LEU A 50 4.08 5.62 -15.74
C LEU A 50 3.47 4.46 -14.98
N ILE A 51 3.43 4.55 -13.63
CA ILE A 51 2.72 3.59 -12.77
C ILE A 51 1.35 4.17 -12.46
N MET A 52 0.28 3.54 -12.96
CA MET A 52 -1.09 4.06 -12.90
C MET A 52 -2.06 3.01 -12.37
N SER A 53 -3.23 3.42 -11.86
CA SER A 53 -4.25 2.50 -11.31
C SER A 53 -5.66 2.77 -11.83
N ASP A 54 -5.98 4.01 -12.14
CA ASP A 54 -7.33 4.39 -12.59
C ASP A 54 -7.52 4.09 -14.09
N PRO A 55 -8.51 3.28 -14.47
CA PRO A 55 -8.70 2.88 -15.85
C PRO A 55 -9.06 4.05 -16.78
N GLY A 56 -9.75 5.08 -16.26
CA GLY A 56 -10.07 6.27 -17.03
C GLY A 56 -8.85 7.11 -17.36
N LEU A 57 -7.97 7.33 -16.36
CA LEU A 57 -6.70 8.02 -16.59
C LEU A 57 -5.76 7.23 -17.50
N ILE A 58 -5.73 5.90 -17.36
CA ILE A 58 -4.95 5.02 -18.25
C ILE A 58 -5.40 5.21 -19.70
N MET A 59 -6.71 5.14 -19.94
CA MET A 59 -7.29 5.37 -21.27
C MET A 59 -6.88 6.74 -21.82
N MET A 60 -7.07 7.82 -21.04
CA MET A 60 -6.74 9.18 -21.46
C MET A 60 -5.24 9.36 -21.79
N VAL A 61 -4.35 8.74 -20.99
CA VAL A 61 -2.91 8.81 -21.22
C VAL A 61 -2.51 8.03 -22.49
N LYS A 62 -3.11 6.86 -22.71
CA LYS A 62 -2.82 6.06 -23.92
C LYS A 62 -3.34 6.72 -25.20
N ASP A 63 -4.45 7.45 -25.13
CA ASP A 63 -4.98 8.21 -26.25
C ASP A 63 -4.09 9.43 -26.58
N GLU A 64 -3.58 10.12 -25.56
CA GLU A 64 -2.77 11.35 -25.74
C GLU A 64 -1.27 11.07 -25.95
N PHE A 65 -0.74 10.02 -25.29
CA PHE A 65 0.66 9.63 -25.30
C PHE A 65 0.80 8.13 -25.60
N PRO A 66 0.49 7.68 -26.83
CA PRO A 66 0.39 6.26 -27.17
C PRO A 66 1.69 5.47 -26.98
N ASP A 67 2.84 6.14 -27.09
CA ASP A 67 4.17 5.53 -26.94
C ASP A 67 4.65 5.46 -25.47
N MET A 68 3.91 6.05 -24.50
CA MET A 68 4.30 6.03 -23.10
C MET A 68 3.93 4.69 -22.48
N PRO A 69 4.92 3.89 -22.02
CA PRO A 69 4.64 2.63 -21.33
C PRO A 69 3.86 2.83 -20.03
N ILE A 70 2.90 1.94 -19.77
CA ILE A 70 2.11 1.98 -18.53
C ILE A 70 2.27 0.68 -17.76
N HIS A 71 2.70 0.81 -16.51
CA HIS A 71 2.72 -0.26 -15.53
C HIS A 71 1.51 -0.12 -14.61
N LEU A 72 0.77 -1.21 -14.44
CA LEU A 72 -0.41 -1.20 -13.56
C LEU A 72 0.02 -1.22 -12.09
N SER A 73 -0.40 -0.22 -11.35
CA SER A 73 -0.16 -0.12 -9.90
C SER A 73 -0.87 -1.24 -9.14
N VAL A 74 -0.26 -1.69 -8.05
CA VAL A 74 -0.89 -2.59 -7.08
C VAL A 74 -2.23 -2.07 -6.53
N GLN A 75 -2.48 -0.77 -6.60
CA GLN A 75 -3.77 -0.17 -6.19
C GLN A 75 -4.95 -0.60 -7.08
N ALA A 76 -4.70 -1.18 -8.25
CA ALA A 76 -5.73 -1.80 -9.08
C ALA A 76 -6.20 -3.17 -8.56
N ASN A 77 -5.56 -3.70 -7.51
CA ASN A 77 -5.86 -4.99 -6.88
C ASN A 77 -5.99 -6.16 -7.87
N THR A 78 -4.98 -6.33 -8.71
CA THR A 78 -4.93 -7.44 -9.66
C THR A 78 -4.47 -8.71 -8.93
N MET A 79 -5.40 -9.66 -8.75
CA MET A 79 -5.22 -10.84 -7.91
C MET A 79 -5.40 -12.18 -8.65
N ASN A 80 -5.62 -12.17 -9.96
CA ASN A 80 -5.82 -13.40 -10.72
C ASN A 80 -5.43 -13.20 -12.20
N TRP A 81 -5.18 -14.30 -12.88
CA TRP A 81 -4.76 -14.30 -14.28
C TRP A 81 -5.80 -13.68 -15.24
N ALA A 82 -7.10 -13.78 -14.94
CA ALA A 82 -8.13 -13.20 -15.79
C ALA A 82 -8.08 -11.67 -15.76
N SER A 83 -7.85 -11.08 -14.57
CA SER A 83 -7.62 -9.64 -14.41
C SER A 83 -6.32 -9.20 -15.11
N VAL A 84 -5.25 -9.99 -15.04
CA VAL A 84 -4.02 -9.73 -15.79
C VAL A 84 -4.27 -9.70 -17.29
N LYS A 85 -5.00 -10.69 -17.84
CA LYS A 85 -5.39 -10.71 -19.27
C LYS A 85 -6.26 -9.53 -19.67
N PHE A 86 -7.15 -9.07 -18.79
CA PHE A 86 -7.93 -7.87 -19.04
C PHE A 86 -7.03 -6.65 -19.24
N TRP A 87 -6.09 -6.45 -18.33
CA TRP A 87 -5.15 -5.33 -18.41
C TRP A 87 -4.19 -5.44 -19.60
N GLN A 88 -3.77 -6.65 -19.97
CA GLN A 88 -2.99 -6.89 -21.18
C GLN A 88 -3.75 -6.43 -22.43
N ARG A 89 -5.04 -6.78 -22.55
CA ARG A 89 -5.90 -6.31 -23.65
C ARG A 89 -6.10 -4.80 -23.63
N ALA A 90 -6.05 -4.17 -22.48
CA ALA A 90 -6.07 -2.71 -22.34
C ALA A 90 -4.72 -2.05 -22.70
N GLY A 91 -3.71 -2.85 -23.07
CA GLY A 91 -2.40 -2.37 -23.49
C GLY A 91 -1.47 -2.00 -22.35
N ILE A 92 -1.66 -2.59 -21.17
CA ILE A 92 -0.71 -2.50 -20.06
C ILE A 92 0.48 -3.42 -20.35
N GLU A 93 1.69 -2.95 -20.06
CA GLU A 93 2.92 -3.71 -20.33
C GLU A 93 3.40 -4.51 -19.12
N ARG A 94 3.19 -3.99 -17.90
CA ARG A 94 3.55 -4.64 -16.64
C ARG A 94 2.44 -4.53 -15.62
N VAL A 95 2.21 -5.62 -14.87
CA VAL A 95 1.27 -5.64 -13.75
C VAL A 95 2.03 -5.82 -12.43
N ILE A 96 1.83 -4.87 -11.51
CA ILE A 96 2.30 -4.99 -10.13
C ILE A 96 1.24 -5.76 -9.35
N LEU A 97 1.53 -7.03 -9.04
CA LEU A 97 0.59 -7.92 -8.38
C LEU A 97 0.33 -7.54 -6.92
N SER A 98 -0.84 -7.90 -6.44
CA SER A 98 -1.23 -7.73 -5.04
C SER A 98 -0.34 -8.55 -4.09
N ARG A 99 -0.09 -8.02 -2.89
CA ARG A 99 0.73 -8.66 -1.86
C ARG A 99 0.05 -9.85 -1.18
N GLU A 100 -1.25 -9.95 -1.35
CA GLU A 100 -2.13 -10.99 -0.78
C GLU A 100 -2.03 -12.33 -1.52
N LEU A 101 -1.37 -12.36 -2.69
CA LEU A 101 -1.17 -13.58 -3.48
C LEU A 101 -0.12 -14.48 -2.86
N SER A 102 -0.43 -15.76 -2.80
CA SER A 102 0.54 -16.81 -2.52
C SER A 102 1.51 -17.03 -3.70
N LEU A 103 2.64 -17.66 -3.44
CA LEU A 103 3.61 -17.96 -4.51
C LEU A 103 3.04 -18.92 -5.57
N ASP A 104 2.11 -19.79 -5.19
CA ASP A 104 1.49 -20.72 -6.13
C ASP A 104 0.50 -20.00 -7.05
N GLU A 105 -0.25 -19.03 -6.53
CA GLU A 105 -1.10 -18.15 -7.35
C GLU A 105 -0.28 -17.28 -8.30
N VAL A 106 0.87 -16.76 -7.86
CA VAL A 106 1.80 -16.04 -8.75
C VAL A 106 2.31 -16.95 -9.86
N ALA A 107 2.65 -18.21 -9.55
CA ALA A 107 3.09 -19.19 -10.54
C ALA A 107 1.97 -19.50 -11.55
N GLU A 108 0.73 -19.65 -11.10
CA GLU A 108 -0.43 -19.86 -11.98
C GLU A 108 -0.66 -18.65 -12.90
N ILE A 109 -0.59 -17.43 -12.37
CA ILE A 109 -0.70 -16.20 -13.16
C ILE A 109 0.39 -16.16 -14.24
N ARG A 110 1.64 -16.48 -13.88
CA ARG A 110 2.74 -16.53 -14.85
C ARG A 110 2.50 -17.53 -15.97
N GLN A 111 2.02 -18.74 -15.65
CA GLN A 111 1.69 -19.77 -16.63
C GLN A 111 0.57 -19.35 -17.58
N GLN A 112 -0.47 -18.68 -17.06
CA GLN A 112 -1.62 -18.23 -17.84
C GLN A 112 -1.34 -16.97 -18.67
N CYS A 113 -0.35 -16.17 -18.28
CA CYS A 113 -0.01 -14.88 -18.88
C CYS A 113 1.51 -14.80 -19.17
N PRO A 114 2.05 -15.67 -20.08
CA PRO A 114 3.49 -15.76 -20.31
C PRO A 114 4.10 -14.50 -20.91
N ASP A 115 3.34 -13.70 -21.63
CA ASP A 115 3.81 -12.51 -22.34
C ASP A 115 3.62 -11.21 -21.51
N MET A 116 3.05 -11.27 -20.32
CA MET A 116 2.85 -10.10 -19.44
C MET A 116 4.04 -9.94 -18.51
N GLU A 117 4.63 -8.76 -18.42
CA GLU A 117 5.59 -8.48 -17.37
C GLU A 117 4.91 -8.45 -15.98
N LEU A 118 5.44 -9.22 -15.04
CA LEU A 118 4.94 -9.30 -13.67
C LEU A 118 5.94 -8.69 -12.70
N GLU A 119 5.44 -7.86 -11.78
CA GLU A 119 6.21 -7.29 -10.69
C GLU A 119 5.61 -7.70 -9.35
N VAL A 120 6.44 -8.19 -8.43
CA VAL A 120 6.03 -8.71 -7.12
C VAL A 120 6.78 -7.99 -6.00
N PHE A 121 6.06 -7.58 -4.96
CA PHE A 121 6.69 -7.02 -3.77
C PHE A 121 7.43 -8.12 -2.98
N VAL A 122 8.66 -7.85 -2.61
CA VAL A 122 9.51 -8.77 -1.85
C VAL A 122 9.96 -8.21 -0.52
N HIS A 123 9.88 -6.90 -0.33
CA HIS A 123 10.32 -6.27 0.92
C HIS A 123 9.67 -4.91 1.16
N GLY A 124 9.56 -4.53 2.43
CA GLY A 124 9.19 -3.20 2.84
C GLY A 124 7.78 -3.06 3.38
N SER A 125 7.24 -1.86 3.30
CA SER A 125 5.97 -1.52 3.92
C SER A 125 4.81 -2.35 3.39
N LEU A 126 4.09 -3.01 4.30
CA LEU A 126 2.84 -3.71 4.01
C LEU A 126 1.65 -2.88 4.49
N CYS A 127 0.59 -2.82 3.70
CA CYS A 127 -0.66 -2.18 4.11
C CYS A 127 -1.47 -3.11 5.01
N ILE A 128 -2.24 -2.52 5.96
CA ILE A 128 -3.20 -3.26 6.79
C ILE A 128 -4.45 -3.68 5.98
N ALA A 129 -4.70 -3.02 4.87
CA ALA A 129 -5.81 -3.29 3.96
C ALA A 129 -5.26 -3.54 2.55
N TYR A 130 -6.09 -4.08 1.67
CA TYR A 130 -5.76 -4.15 0.24
C TYR A 130 -5.29 -2.80 -0.29
N SER A 131 -4.28 -2.81 -1.14
CA SER A 131 -3.75 -1.60 -1.77
C SER A 131 -4.86 -0.87 -2.54
N GLY A 132 -4.96 0.46 -2.33
CA GLY A 132 -6.05 1.25 -2.93
C GLY A 132 -7.43 1.10 -2.26
N ARG A 133 -7.53 0.36 -1.15
CA ARG A 133 -8.78 0.19 -0.38
C ARG A 133 -8.69 0.70 1.05
N CYS A 134 -7.57 1.31 1.42
CA CYS A 134 -7.35 1.82 2.76
C CYS A 134 -7.96 3.22 2.93
N LEU A 135 -8.75 3.39 3.98
CA LEU A 135 -9.33 4.69 4.38
C LEU A 135 -8.70 5.24 5.66
N LEU A 136 -7.82 4.47 6.32
CA LEU A 136 -7.34 4.76 7.66
C LEU A 136 -6.65 6.13 7.77
N SER A 137 -5.71 6.42 6.87
CA SER A 137 -5.01 7.71 6.87
C SER A 137 -5.96 8.89 6.62
N GLY A 138 -6.98 8.69 5.77
CA GLY A 138 -8.05 9.67 5.56
C GLY A 138 -8.89 9.91 6.81
N TYR A 139 -9.24 8.83 7.51
CA TYR A 139 -10.01 8.91 8.75
C TYR A 139 -9.24 9.61 9.87
N ILE A 140 -8.01 9.20 10.14
CA ILE A 140 -7.19 9.72 11.25
C ILE A 140 -6.67 11.14 10.97
N ASN A 141 -6.16 11.40 9.75
CA ASN A 141 -5.40 12.61 9.44
C ASN A 141 -6.02 13.46 8.33
N LYS A 142 -7.17 13.06 7.80
CA LYS A 142 -7.80 13.69 6.63
C LYS A 142 -6.89 13.73 5.39
N ARG A 143 -5.93 12.78 5.31
CA ARG A 143 -5.01 12.60 4.20
C ARG A 143 -5.31 11.28 3.50
N ASP A 144 -6.02 11.38 2.37
CA ASP A 144 -6.47 10.21 1.62
C ASP A 144 -5.29 9.44 1.02
N PRO A 145 -5.09 8.16 1.41
CA PRO A 145 -4.03 7.33 0.84
C PRO A 145 -4.21 7.05 -0.66
N ASN A 146 -5.44 7.11 -1.16
CA ASN A 146 -5.76 6.89 -2.57
C ASN A 146 -5.50 8.12 -3.44
N GLN A 147 -5.22 9.27 -2.83
CA GLN A 147 -4.73 10.50 -3.48
C GLN A 147 -3.21 10.68 -3.30
N GLY A 148 -2.48 9.62 -2.97
CA GLY A 148 -1.02 9.65 -2.82
C GLY A 148 -0.52 10.29 -1.52
N THR A 149 -1.39 10.59 -0.55
CA THR A 149 -1.04 11.33 0.68
C THR A 149 -1.04 10.47 1.95
N CYS A 150 -0.86 9.15 1.83
CA CYS A 150 -0.82 8.23 2.96
C CYS A 150 0.23 8.64 4.01
N THR A 151 -0.19 8.70 5.29
CA THR A 151 0.68 9.01 6.43
C THR A 151 1.25 7.77 7.13
N ASN A 152 0.88 6.57 6.66
CA ASN A 152 1.22 5.30 7.31
C ASN A 152 0.73 5.19 8.77
N SER A 153 -0.43 5.76 9.06
CA SER A 153 -1.03 5.74 10.42
C SER A 153 -1.18 4.33 10.99
N CYS A 154 -1.33 3.30 10.14
CA CYS A 154 -1.35 1.89 10.56
C CYS A 154 -0.03 1.39 11.18
N ARG A 155 1.03 2.19 11.16
CA ARG A 155 2.37 1.87 11.68
C ARG A 155 2.78 2.71 12.87
N TRP A 156 1.95 3.64 13.29
CA TRP A 156 2.19 4.45 14.46
C TRP A 156 1.97 3.61 15.73
N LYS A 157 2.55 4.05 16.80
CA LYS A 157 2.33 3.45 18.10
C LYS A 157 1.01 3.95 18.68
N TYR A 158 0.21 3.04 19.17
CA TYR A 158 -1.07 3.32 19.81
C TYR A 158 -1.10 2.63 21.17
N ASP A 159 -1.62 3.32 22.18
CA ASP A 159 -1.92 2.74 23.47
C ASP A 159 -3.40 2.36 23.51
N ALA A 160 -3.69 1.13 23.93
CA ALA A 160 -5.04 0.64 24.09
C ALA A 160 -5.54 0.87 25.54
N HIS A 161 -6.71 1.48 25.64
CA HIS A 161 -7.37 1.72 26.93
C HIS A 161 -8.72 1.01 26.95
N GLU A 162 -9.05 0.33 28.06
CA GLU A 162 -10.43 -0.14 28.27
C GLU A 162 -11.37 1.06 28.30
N ALA A 163 -12.54 0.91 27.69
CA ALA A 163 -13.55 1.95 27.65
C ALA A 163 -14.82 1.50 28.33
N LYS A 164 -15.57 2.43 28.89
CA LYS A 164 -16.97 2.26 29.34
C LYS A 164 -17.84 3.31 28.67
N GLU A 165 -19.08 2.95 28.43
CA GLU A 165 -20.08 3.89 27.97
C GLU A 165 -20.52 4.81 29.15
N GLY A 166 -20.46 6.12 28.90
CA GLY A 166 -20.96 7.14 29.82
C GLY A 166 -22.48 7.31 29.71
N ASP A 167 -23.07 8.07 30.61
CA ASP A 167 -24.52 8.30 30.67
C ASP A 167 -25.12 8.95 29.42
N ASN A 168 -24.29 9.57 28.60
CA ASN A 168 -24.68 10.25 27.33
C ASN A 168 -24.38 9.38 26.11
N GLY A 169 -23.92 8.12 26.27
CA GLY A 169 -23.49 7.27 25.16
C GLY A 169 -22.06 7.53 24.68
N ASP A 170 -21.32 8.45 25.31
CA ASP A 170 -19.91 8.68 25.01
C ASP A 170 -19.02 7.56 25.56
N LEU A 171 -18.02 7.15 24.79
CA LEU A 171 -17.03 6.18 25.26
C LEU A 171 -15.95 6.90 26.07
N ILE A 172 -15.81 6.52 27.34
CA ILE A 172 -14.88 7.14 28.31
C ILE A 172 -13.80 6.11 28.66
N PRO A 173 -12.50 6.47 28.61
CA PRO A 173 -11.45 5.54 29.03
C PRO A 173 -11.58 5.24 30.53
N VAL A 174 -11.46 3.96 30.89
CA VAL A 174 -11.38 3.54 32.28
C VAL A 174 -10.00 3.90 32.79
N ALA A 175 -9.94 4.74 33.85
CA ALA A 175 -8.69 5.06 34.50
C ALA A 175 -8.07 3.77 35.07
N ARG A 176 -6.88 3.40 34.65
CA ARG A 176 -6.13 2.33 35.29
C ARG A 176 -5.69 2.84 36.67
N ASP A 177 -6.05 2.08 37.71
CA ASP A 177 -5.49 2.33 39.04
C ASP A 177 -3.97 2.09 38.98
N SER A 178 -3.18 3.12 39.28
CA SER A 178 -1.71 3.11 39.15
C SER A 178 -1.01 2.15 40.17
N SER A 179 -1.77 1.33 40.87
CA SER A 179 -1.30 0.36 41.85
C SER A 179 -1.24 -1.10 41.36
N ALA A 180 -1.64 -1.37 40.13
CA ALA A 180 -1.55 -2.71 39.56
C ALA A 180 -0.37 -2.73 38.54
N ASP A 181 0.84 -2.98 39.05
CA ASP A 181 1.99 -3.48 38.28
C ASP A 181 1.66 -4.87 37.71
N ALA A 182 0.95 -4.92 36.61
CA ALA A 182 0.92 -6.07 35.74
C ALA A 182 0.66 -5.55 34.33
N VAL A 183 1.74 -5.19 33.64
CA VAL A 183 1.77 -5.24 32.19
C VAL A 183 1.62 -6.74 31.86
N GLU A 184 0.40 -7.22 31.64
CA GLU A 184 0.21 -8.42 30.86
C GLU A 184 0.80 -8.11 29.49
N GLN A 185 2.02 -8.55 29.28
CA GLN A 185 2.63 -8.57 27.98
C GLN A 185 1.68 -9.44 27.12
N PHE A 186 1.08 -8.81 26.13
CA PHE A 186 0.38 -9.51 25.07
C PHE A 186 1.40 -10.40 24.37
N GLU A 187 1.51 -11.66 24.83
CA GLU A 187 2.22 -12.69 24.09
C GLU A 187 1.32 -13.06 22.91
N PRO A 188 1.78 -12.86 21.66
CA PRO A 188 1.03 -13.35 20.53
C PRO A 188 0.97 -14.87 20.66
N THR A 189 -0.20 -15.40 21.00
CA THR A 189 -0.44 -16.86 21.00
C THR A 189 -0.17 -17.35 19.58
N THR A 190 0.72 -18.33 19.48
CA THR A 190 1.06 -19.03 18.22
C THR A 190 -0.07 -19.96 17.74
N ASP A 191 -1.19 -19.93 18.42
CA ASP A 191 -2.40 -20.66 18.04
C ASP A 191 -3.25 -19.73 17.16
N LEU A 192 -3.41 -20.09 15.88
CA LEU A 192 -4.28 -19.41 14.90
C LEU A 192 -5.78 -19.71 15.19
N GLY A 193 -6.12 -20.08 16.39
CA GLY A 193 -7.49 -20.09 16.87
C GLY A 193 -7.97 -18.63 16.96
N LEU A 194 -8.96 -18.28 16.16
CA LEU A 194 -9.75 -17.08 16.39
C LEU A 194 -10.32 -17.20 17.81
N GLY A 195 -9.86 -16.36 18.75
CA GLY A 195 -10.43 -16.29 20.09
C GLY A 195 -11.90 -15.89 19.99
N ASP A 196 -12.67 -16.20 21.03
CA ASP A 196 -14.04 -15.73 21.10
C ASP A 196 -14.06 -14.19 21.11
N PRO A 197 -14.97 -13.56 20.34
CA PRO A 197 -15.12 -12.10 20.34
C PRO A 197 -15.32 -11.58 21.77
N THR A 198 -14.67 -10.49 22.09
CA THR A 198 -14.88 -9.83 23.39
C THR A 198 -15.94 -8.74 23.26
N ASP A 199 -16.90 -8.71 24.19
CA ASP A 199 -17.87 -7.60 24.32
C ASP A 199 -17.23 -6.31 24.85
N LYS A 200 -15.91 -6.31 25.09
CA LYS A 200 -15.19 -5.15 25.59
C LYS A 200 -14.95 -4.13 24.49
N VAL A 201 -15.21 -2.88 24.79
CA VAL A 201 -14.87 -1.76 23.94
C VAL A 201 -13.50 -1.22 24.37
N TYR A 202 -12.61 -1.05 23.40
CA TYR A 202 -11.29 -0.46 23.61
C TYR A 202 -11.19 0.91 22.97
N LEU A 203 -10.42 1.79 23.58
CA LEU A 203 -10.04 3.08 23.01
C LEU A 203 -8.55 3.04 22.69
N LEU A 204 -8.21 3.38 21.43
CA LEU A 204 -6.85 3.54 21.00
C LEU A 204 -6.45 5.01 21.10
N GLN A 205 -5.27 5.25 21.66
CA GLN A 205 -4.65 6.57 21.70
C GLN A 205 -3.32 6.53 20.94
N GLU A 206 -3.15 7.47 20.03
CA GLU A 206 -1.89 7.64 19.33
C GLU A 206 -0.90 8.40 20.22
N GLU A 207 0.37 7.97 20.29
CA GLU A 207 1.38 8.46 21.24
C GLU A 207 1.61 9.99 21.14
N THR A 208 1.50 10.56 19.94
CA THR A 208 1.71 12.01 19.73
C THR A 208 0.46 12.86 19.96
N ARG A 209 -0.69 12.23 20.30
CA ARG A 209 -1.99 12.87 20.53
C ARG A 209 -2.62 12.48 21.86
N PRO A 210 -1.98 12.84 23.00
CA PRO A 210 -2.52 12.51 24.31
C PRO A 210 -3.88 13.17 24.52
N GLY A 211 -4.86 12.37 24.99
CA GLY A 211 -6.25 12.83 25.21
C GLY A 211 -7.19 12.67 24.01
N GLU A 212 -6.68 12.33 22.83
CA GLU A 212 -7.53 11.99 21.67
C GLU A 212 -7.68 10.46 21.58
N TYR A 213 -8.91 9.97 21.73
CA TYR A 213 -9.22 8.54 21.72
C TYR A 213 -10.03 8.16 20.48
N MET A 214 -9.72 6.98 19.94
CA MET A 214 -10.43 6.38 18.82
C MET A 214 -11.03 5.03 19.26
N PRO A 215 -12.35 4.79 19.08
CA PRO A 215 -12.95 3.52 19.45
C PRO A 215 -12.43 2.39 18.57
N ALA A 216 -12.13 1.25 19.19
CA ALA A 216 -11.76 0.00 18.53
C ALA A 216 -12.72 -1.10 19.00
N TYR A 217 -13.24 -1.84 18.05
CA TYR A 217 -14.18 -2.93 18.26
C TYR A 217 -13.58 -4.24 17.78
N GLU A 218 -13.92 -5.32 18.44
CA GLU A 218 -13.68 -6.67 17.97
C GLU A 218 -15.03 -7.29 17.63
N ASP A 219 -15.11 -7.98 16.50
CA ASP A 219 -16.28 -8.74 16.09
C ASP A 219 -15.91 -10.16 15.67
N GLU A 220 -16.90 -10.96 15.30
CA GLU A 220 -16.72 -12.34 14.84
C GLU A 220 -15.88 -12.49 13.57
N HIS A 221 -15.54 -11.38 12.89
CA HIS A 221 -14.73 -11.35 11.67
C HIS A 221 -13.27 -10.96 11.92
N GLY A 222 -12.91 -10.55 13.14
CA GLY A 222 -11.53 -10.32 13.56
C GLY A 222 -11.29 -9.09 14.44
N THR A 223 -10.08 -9.01 14.93
CA THR A 223 -9.56 -7.87 15.70
C THR A 223 -8.82 -6.91 14.77
N TYR A 224 -9.23 -5.66 14.74
CA TYR A 224 -8.61 -4.63 13.90
C TYR A 224 -7.43 -3.99 14.65
N ILE A 225 -6.26 -4.63 14.59
CA ILE A 225 -5.02 -4.14 15.22
C ILE A 225 -4.20 -3.36 14.22
N MET A 226 -3.90 -2.11 14.55
CA MET A 226 -3.07 -1.22 13.76
C MET A 226 -1.57 -1.47 14.01
N ASN A 227 -1.05 -2.61 13.58
CA ASN A 227 0.39 -2.91 13.67
C ASN A 227 0.86 -3.73 12.46
N SER A 228 0.88 -3.08 11.31
CA SER A 228 1.32 -3.71 10.07
C SER A 228 2.84 -3.90 10.07
N LYS A 229 3.29 -5.15 10.10
CA LYS A 229 4.73 -5.50 9.97
C LYS A 229 5.22 -5.29 8.53
N ASP A 230 6.53 -5.13 8.36
CA ASP A 230 7.12 -5.08 7.03
C ASP A 230 7.08 -6.46 6.36
N LEU A 231 6.77 -6.46 5.06
CA LEU A 231 6.96 -7.66 4.24
C LEU A 231 8.44 -8.02 4.21
N ARG A 232 8.75 -9.30 4.37
CA ARG A 232 10.08 -9.85 4.21
C ARG A 232 9.98 -11.17 3.46
N ALA A 233 10.26 -11.14 2.17
CA ALA A 233 10.17 -12.30 1.28
C ALA A 233 11.53 -12.65 0.65
N ILE A 234 12.64 -12.26 1.26
CA ILE A 234 14.00 -12.49 0.74
C ILE A 234 14.27 -13.98 0.47
N GLN A 235 13.75 -14.87 1.32
CA GLN A 235 13.89 -16.33 1.19
C GLN A 235 13.16 -16.89 -0.05
N HIS A 236 12.29 -16.11 -0.69
CA HIS A 236 11.49 -16.52 -1.84
C HIS A 236 11.95 -15.88 -3.16
N VAL A 237 12.95 -15.01 -3.13
CA VAL A 237 13.44 -14.29 -4.31
C VAL A 237 13.93 -15.25 -5.40
N HIS A 238 14.67 -16.30 -5.03
CA HIS A 238 15.13 -17.30 -5.98
C HIS A 238 13.95 -18.02 -6.68
N ARG A 239 12.95 -18.46 -5.91
CA ARG A 239 11.75 -19.09 -6.47
C ARG A 239 10.98 -18.15 -7.40
N LEU A 240 10.85 -16.86 -7.06
CA LEU A 240 10.20 -15.85 -7.91
C LEU A 240 10.97 -15.65 -9.22
N ALA A 241 12.29 -15.62 -9.18
CA ALA A 241 13.12 -15.52 -10.38
C ALA A 241 12.99 -16.77 -11.28
N GLU A 242 12.98 -17.97 -10.68
CA GLU A 242 12.76 -19.24 -11.42
C GLU A 242 11.37 -19.32 -12.07
N MET A 243 10.35 -18.72 -11.45
CA MET A 243 9.01 -18.60 -12.04
C MET A 243 8.97 -17.67 -13.25
N GLY A 244 10.02 -16.85 -13.46
CA GLY A 244 10.04 -15.85 -14.51
C GLY A 244 9.32 -14.56 -14.15
N VAL A 245 9.31 -14.17 -12.86
CA VAL A 245 8.87 -12.83 -12.44
C VAL A 245 9.89 -11.81 -12.93
N ASP A 246 9.43 -10.78 -13.64
CA ASP A 246 10.29 -9.83 -14.33
C ASP A 246 10.86 -8.74 -13.43
N SER A 247 10.19 -8.42 -12.34
CA SER A 247 10.59 -7.35 -11.42
C SER A 247 10.27 -7.68 -9.96
N LEU A 248 11.24 -7.43 -9.08
CA LEU A 248 11.12 -7.59 -7.64
C LEU A 248 11.08 -6.21 -6.99
N LYS A 249 10.00 -5.89 -6.30
CA LYS A 249 9.73 -4.56 -5.76
C LYS A 249 10.01 -4.44 -4.27
N ILE A 250 10.75 -3.39 -3.90
CA ILE A 250 11.02 -2.99 -2.51
C ILE A 250 10.24 -1.71 -2.22
N GLU A 251 9.38 -1.72 -1.21
CA GLU A 251 8.64 -0.53 -0.75
C GLU A 251 9.45 0.23 0.29
N GLY A 252 10.15 1.27 -0.15
CA GLY A 252 11.04 2.07 0.70
C GLY A 252 10.65 3.55 0.83
N ARG A 253 9.50 3.98 0.30
CA ARG A 253 9.10 5.39 0.19
C ARG A 253 9.17 6.18 1.51
N THR A 254 8.80 5.57 2.62
CA THR A 254 8.79 6.19 3.95
C THR A 254 9.95 5.75 4.83
N LYS A 255 10.89 5.04 4.24
CA LYS A 255 12.10 4.54 4.92
C LYS A 255 13.29 5.46 4.68
N SER A 256 14.33 5.32 5.49
CA SER A 256 15.58 6.03 5.26
C SER A 256 16.30 5.54 4.01
N HIS A 257 17.14 6.39 3.43
CA HIS A 257 18.02 5.98 2.33
C HIS A 257 18.98 4.86 2.71
N TYR A 258 19.39 4.77 3.99
CA TYR A 258 20.16 3.62 4.51
C TYR A 258 19.38 2.31 4.37
N TYR A 259 18.08 2.33 4.73
CA TYR A 259 17.22 1.15 4.56
C TYR A 259 17.13 0.74 3.09
N ALA A 260 16.84 1.69 2.19
CA ALA A 260 16.74 1.39 0.77
C ALA A 260 18.06 0.80 0.22
N ALA A 261 19.20 1.40 0.54
CA ALA A 261 20.52 0.93 0.08
C ALA A 261 20.92 -0.45 0.64
N ARG A 262 20.47 -0.80 1.85
CA ARG A 262 20.79 -2.11 2.47
C ARG A 262 19.85 -3.22 2.04
N THR A 263 18.66 -2.88 1.55
CA THR A 263 17.65 -3.86 1.14
C THR A 263 17.75 -4.20 -0.34
N ALA A 264 18.16 -3.23 -1.16
CA ALA A 264 18.42 -3.46 -2.58
C ALA A 264 19.77 -4.17 -2.82
#